data_80c528c957f0b38bf15bbd31958ff84a
#
_entry.id   80c528c957f0b38bf15bbd31958ff84a
#
_cell.length_a   1.000
_cell.length_b   1.000
_cell.length_c   1.000
_cell.angle_alpha   90.00
_cell.angle_beta   90.00
_cell.angle_gamma   90.00
#
_symmetry.space_group_name_H-M   'P 1'
#
loop_
_entity.id
_entity.type
_entity.pdbx_description
1 polymer ?
#
loop_
_entity_poly.entity_id
_entity_poly.type
_entity_poly.pdbx_seq_one_letter_code
_entity_poly.pdbx_strand_id
1 'polypeptide(L)'
;MTYLNKSVIIIDNSDLSYSGEDINGTVVRGTETSLILLSEQFIRMGINVDYCNTIQKKNKVNGVNYFNKNDIIKKKQYDLAIAISDANEFRRVSSLKKAVFSNSNQPIEKFIRKKQIFPFFKFKPTLITLCDYQYKKRSFFTSFYGKKTIPITVDPKFLNIEVDQNFLPEKKV
;
A
#
# COMPACT_ATOMS: atom_id res chain seq x y z
N MET A 1 -0.23 -5.41 -23.45
CA MET A 1 -0.08 -3.95 -23.20
C MET A 1 1.21 -3.76 -22.42
N THR A 2 2.17 -3.08 -22.99
CA THR A 2 3.44 -2.75 -22.33
C THR A 2 3.27 -1.47 -21.53
N TYR A 3 3.50 -1.53 -20.22
CA TYR A 3 3.45 -0.37 -19.29
C TYR A 3 4.80 0.38 -19.25
N LEU A 4 5.60 0.29 -20.32
CA LEU A 4 6.92 0.91 -20.42
C LEU A 4 6.84 2.41 -20.10
N ASN A 5 7.76 2.88 -19.26
CA ASN A 5 7.89 4.27 -18.80
C ASN A 5 6.80 4.78 -17.82
N LYS A 6 5.92 3.91 -17.30
CA LYS A 6 5.03 4.32 -16.21
C LYS A 6 5.80 4.39 -14.88
N SER A 7 5.33 5.25 -14.01
CA SER A 7 5.94 5.50 -12.71
C SER A 7 4.92 5.47 -11.58
N VAL A 8 5.25 4.77 -10.50
CA VAL A 8 4.44 4.65 -9.30
C VAL A 8 5.24 5.10 -8.10
N ILE A 9 4.62 5.85 -7.21
CA ILE A 9 5.15 6.08 -5.86
C ILE A 9 4.23 5.45 -4.82
N ILE A 10 4.82 4.70 -3.89
CA ILE A 10 4.15 4.16 -2.72
C ILE A 10 4.62 4.93 -1.49
N ILE A 11 3.68 5.43 -0.68
CA ILE A 11 3.97 6.27 0.48
C ILE A 11 3.46 5.57 1.72
N ASP A 12 4.38 5.04 2.51
CA ASP A 12 4.07 4.47 3.81
C ASP A 12 4.39 5.47 4.92
N ASN A 13 3.36 5.85 5.65
CA ASN A 13 3.49 6.77 6.79
C ASN A 13 3.64 6.04 8.14
N SER A 14 3.92 4.74 8.14
CA SER A 14 4.28 4.02 9.36
C SER A 14 5.62 4.51 9.90
N ASP A 15 5.87 4.19 11.18
CA ASP A 15 7.14 4.50 11.84
C ASP A 15 8.20 3.41 11.59
N LEU A 16 7.89 2.42 10.74
CA LEU A 16 8.79 1.33 10.40
C LEU A 16 9.77 1.75 9.30
N SER A 17 11.04 1.45 9.54
CA SER A 17 12.12 1.58 8.56
C SER A 17 12.41 0.22 7.97
N TYR A 18 12.16 0.03 6.68
CA TYR A 18 12.32 -1.24 6.00
C TYR A 18 12.51 -1.07 4.48
N SER A 19 12.98 -2.12 3.84
CA SER A 19 13.10 -2.26 2.39
C SER A 19 12.73 -3.67 1.93
N GLY A 20 12.94 -3.98 0.66
CA GLY A 20 12.74 -5.34 0.13
C GLY A 20 13.69 -6.39 0.73
N GLU A 21 14.81 -5.99 1.30
CA GLU A 21 15.75 -6.89 1.99
C GLU A 21 15.16 -7.48 3.28
N ASP A 22 14.24 -6.73 3.91
CA ASP A 22 13.66 -7.09 5.19
C ASP A 22 12.46 -8.04 5.09
N ILE A 23 12.08 -8.46 3.88
CA ILE A 23 10.86 -9.25 3.63
C ILE A 23 10.81 -10.58 4.41
N ASN A 24 11.97 -11.16 4.69
CA ASN A 24 12.10 -12.39 5.48
C ASN A 24 12.43 -12.12 6.96
N GLY A 25 12.51 -10.85 7.35
CA GLY A 25 12.80 -10.42 8.71
C GLY A 25 11.57 -10.34 9.61
N THR A 26 11.81 -10.15 10.90
CA THR A 26 10.76 -10.00 11.92
C THR A 26 10.15 -8.61 11.98
N VAL A 27 10.75 -7.63 11.31
CA VAL A 27 10.36 -6.21 11.35
C VAL A 27 9.15 -5.93 10.48
N VAL A 28 9.01 -6.63 9.36
CA VAL A 28 7.99 -6.38 8.34
C VAL A 28 6.70 -7.12 8.67
N ARG A 29 5.58 -6.40 8.68
CA ARG A 29 4.24 -6.95 8.94
C ARG A 29 3.57 -7.33 7.62
N GLY A 30 2.42 -8.00 7.69
CA GLY A 30 1.70 -8.47 6.50
C GLY A 30 1.34 -7.39 5.48
N THR A 31 1.04 -6.17 5.93
CA THR A 31 0.75 -5.05 5.02
C THR A 31 1.99 -4.63 4.25
N GLU A 32 3.09 -4.42 4.96
CA GLU A 32 4.36 -4.00 4.40
C GLU A 32 4.91 -5.08 3.45
N THR A 33 4.84 -6.35 3.85
CA THR A 33 5.19 -7.49 2.97
C THR A 33 4.40 -7.47 1.67
N SER A 34 3.07 -7.29 1.76
CA SER A 34 2.21 -7.22 0.58
C SER A 34 2.58 -6.07 -0.36
N LEU A 35 2.98 -4.93 0.21
CA LEU A 35 3.36 -3.75 -0.58
C LEU A 35 4.75 -3.87 -1.19
N ILE A 36 5.69 -4.53 -0.51
CA ILE A 36 6.99 -4.89 -1.10
C ILE A 36 6.76 -5.80 -2.32
N LEU A 37 5.99 -6.88 -2.15
CA LEU A 37 5.68 -7.81 -3.24
C LEU A 37 4.94 -7.14 -4.39
N LEU A 38 3.99 -6.25 -4.11
CA LEU A 38 3.30 -5.45 -5.12
C LEU A 38 4.27 -4.54 -5.88
N SER A 39 5.21 -3.92 -5.18
CA SER A 39 6.24 -3.06 -5.77
C SER A 39 7.12 -3.83 -6.73
N GLU A 40 7.55 -5.03 -6.36
CA GLU A 40 8.35 -5.92 -7.21
C GLU A 40 7.57 -6.39 -8.43
N GLN A 41 6.27 -6.67 -8.29
CA GLN A 41 5.43 -7.00 -9.43
C GLN A 41 5.31 -5.83 -10.42
N PHE A 42 5.19 -4.60 -9.95
CA PHE A 42 5.22 -3.43 -10.82
C PHE A 42 6.56 -3.34 -11.57
N ILE A 43 7.69 -3.59 -10.91
CA ILE A 43 9.00 -3.63 -11.59
C ILE A 43 9.02 -4.70 -12.68
N ARG A 44 8.52 -5.91 -12.41
CA ARG A 44 8.44 -7.00 -13.39
C ARG A 44 7.56 -6.65 -14.60
N MET A 45 6.57 -5.76 -14.41
CA MET A 45 5.71 -5.23 -15.48
C MET A 45 6.36 -4.06 -16.24
N GLY A 46 7.60 -3.68 -15.94
CA GLY A 46 8.32 -2.57 -16.58
C GLY A 46 7.93 -1.19 -16.04
N ILE A 47 7.32 -1.13 -14.85
CA ILE A 47 6.91 0.12 -14.20
C ILE A 47 8.01 0.55 -13.22
N ASN A 48 8.41 1.82 -13.27
CA ASN A 48 9.35 2.38 -12.31
C ASN A 48 8.67 2.60 -10.97
N VAL A 49 9.25 2.10 -9.87
CA VAL A 49 8.68 2.20 -8.53
C VAL A 49 9.61 2.93 -7.58
N ASP A 50 9.06 3.96 -6.97
CA ASP A 50 9.63 4.66 -5.83
C ASP A 50 8.81 4.28 -4.58
N TYR A 51 9.47 3.86 -3.52
CA TYR A 51 8.85 3.49 -2.25
C TYR A 51 9.43 4.37 -1.13
N CYS A 52 8.58 5.12 -0.45
CA CYS A 52 9.04 5.99 0.64
C CYS A 52 8.40 5.63 1.98
N ASN A 53 9.24 5.52 2.99
CA ASN A 53 8.88 5.29 4.40
C ASN A 53 9.85 6.06 5.32
N THR A 54 10.15 5.55 6.50
CA THR A 54 11.11 6.17 7.46
C THR A 54 12.54 5.68 7.29
N ILE A 55 12.87 4.97 6.20
CA ILE A 55 14.24 4.49 5.94
C ILE A 55 15.25 5.63 5.98
N GLN A 56 16.37 5.41 6.66
CA GLN A 56 17.38 6.46 6.84
C GLN A 56 18.29 6.61 5.62
N LYS A 57 18.64 5.50 4.98
CA LYS A 57 19.55 5.49 3.84
C LYS A 57 18.82 5.01 2.60
N LYS A 58 18.89 5.82 1.55
CA LYS A 58 18.36 5.45 0.23
C LYS A 58 19.08 4.19 -0.28
N ASN A 59 18.29 3.22 -0.74
CA ASN A 59 18.79 2.01 -1.38
C ASN A 59 17.89 1.59 -2.56
N LYS A 60 18.39 0.65 -3.36
CA LYS A 60 17.62 0.05 -4.45
C LYS A 60 17.64 -1.46 -4.28
N VAL A 61 16.47 -2.06 -4.10
CA VAL A 61 16.31 -3.50 -3.88
C VAL A 61 15.32 -4.05 -4.90
N ASN A 62 15.68 -5.10 -5.62
CA ASN A 62 14.86 -5.74 -6.66
C ASN A 62 14.25 -4.75 -7.68
N GLY A 63 14.99 -3.67 -7.98
CA GLY A 63 14.56 -2.62 -8.90
C GLY A 63 13.75 -1.50 -8.27
N VAL A 64 13.22 -1.67 -7.05
CA VAL A 64 12.46 -0.66 -6.30
C VAL A 64 13.42 0.33 -5.62
N ASN A 65 13.17 1.63 -5.77
CA ASN A 65 13.94 2.67 -5.09
C ASN A 65 13.31 3.00 -3.74
N TYR A 66 13.99 2.66 -2.64
CA TYR A 66 13.56 2.99 -1.27
C TYR A 66 14.24 4.27 -0.80
N PHE A 67 13.49 5.19 -0.19
CA PHE A 67 14.04 6.43 0.35
C PHE A 67 13.15 7.02 1.46
N ASN A 68 13.72 7.98 2.20
CA ASN A 68 13.00 8.62 3.29
C ASN A 68 11.83 9.46 2.74
N LYS A 69 10.67 9.38 3.40
CA LYS A 69 9.48 10.16 3.02
C LYS A 69 9.71 11.68 3.04
N ASN A 70 10.73 12.16 3.75
CA ASN A 70 11.09 13.57 3.78
C ASN A 70 11.86 14.00 2.51
N ASP A 71 12.42 13.05 1.76
CA ASP A 71 13.21 13.30 0.55
C ASP A 71 12.36 13.27 -0.73
N ILE A 72 11.04 13.28 -0.60
CA ILE A 72 10.11 13.27 -1.74
C ILE A 72 10.34 14.51 -2.60
N ILE A 73 10.68 14.29 -3.87
CA ILE A 73 10.90 15.36 -4.85
C ILE A 73 9.55 15.85 -5.37
N LYS A 74 9.06 16.99 -4.88
CA LYS A 74 7.76 17.56 -5.25
C LYS A 74 7.58 17.84 -6.75
N LYS A 75 8.67 18.08 -7.47
CA LYS A 75 8.63 18.39 -8.92
C LYS A 75 8.49 17.12 -9.79
N LYS A 76 8.75 15.93 -9.24
CA LYS A 76 8.59 14.67 -9.97
C LYS A 76 7.11 14.32 -10.06
N GLN A 77 6.61 14.15 -11.28
CA GLN A 77 5.24 13.70 -11.52
C GLN A 77 5.22 12.19 -11.73
N TYR A 78 4.30 11.54 -11.02
CA TYR A 78 4.07 10.10 -11.13
C TYR A 78 2.76 9.82 -11.88
N ASP A 79 2.66 8.67 -12.54
CA ASP A 79 1.39 8.21 -13.12
C ASP A 79 0.40 7.80 -12.02
N LEU A 80 0.90 7.18 -10.95
CA LEU A 80 0.10 6.75 -9.82
C LEU A 80 0.83 7.00 -8.49
N ALA A 81 0.11 7.57 -7.51
CA ALA A 81 0.55 7.60 -6.12
C ALA A 81 -0.37 6.72 -5.27
N ILE A 82 0.21 5.83 -4.47
CA ILE A 82 -0.49 4.97 -3.52
C ILE A 82 -0.08 5.38 -2.11
N ALA A 83 -1.02 5.89 -1.31
CA ALA A 83 -0.78 6.21 0.10
C ALA A 83 -1.39 5.14 1.01
N ILE A 84 -0.65 4.71 2.03
CA ILE A 84 -1.12 3.70 2.97
C ILE A 84 -1.96 4.37 4.06
N SER A 85 -3.25 4.08 4.06
CA SER A 85 -4.21 4.51 5.09
C SER A 85 -4.28 6.01 5.38
N ASP A 86 -3.59 6.87 4.60
CA ASP A 86 -3.59 8.33 4.84
C ASP A 86 -3.55 9.16 3.55
N ALA A 87 -4.67 9.80 3.22
CA ALA A 87 -4.77 10.68 2.06
C ALA A 87 -4.02 12.02 2.20
N ASN A 88 -3.57 12.39 3.41
CA ASN A 88 -2.77 13.61 3.61
C ASN A 88 -1.44 13.54 2.86
N GLU A 89 -0.90 12.34 2.65
CA GLU A 89 0.38 12.13 1.98
C GLU A 89 0.37 12.63 0.51
N PHE A 90 -0.79 12.72 -0.12
CA PHE A 90 -0.90 13.30 -1.47
C PHE A 90 -0.56 14.78 -1.57
N ARG A 91 -0.42 15.48 -0.43
CA ARG A 91 0.08 16.87 -0.40
C ARG A 91 1.58 16.95 -0.75
N ARG A 92 2.29 15.85 -0.60
CA ARG A 92 3.75 15.77 -0.80
C ARG A 92 4.15 15.40 -2.22
N VAL A 93 3.22 14.82 -3.00
CA VAL A 93 3.53 14.24 -4.33
C VAL A 93 2.63 14.82 -5.41
N SER A 94 3.18 14.90 -6.63
CA SER A 94 2.41 15.16 -7.84
C SER A 94 2.15 13.83 -8.55
N SER A 95 0.89 13.53 -8.88
CA SER A 95 0.52 12.32 -9.61
C SER A 95 -0.77 12.48 -10.39
N LEU A 96 -0.86 11.79 -11.54
CA LEU A 96 -2.05 11.79 -12.39
C LEU A 96 -3.21 11.06 -11.70
N LYS A 97 -2.93 9.92 -11.09
CA LYS A 97 -3.89 9.10 -10.35
C LYS A 97 -3.46 8.94 -8.90
N LYS A 98 -4.43 8.80 -8.02
CA LYS A 98 -4.21 8.64 -6.58
C LYS A 98 -5.04 7.48 -6.05
N ALA A 99 -4.44 6.67 -5.19
CA ALA A 99 -5.13 5.58 -4.52
C ALA A 99 -4.75 5.53 -3.04
N VAL A 100 -5.72 5.27 -2.17
CA VAL A 100 -5.47 4.97 -0.76
C VAL A 100 -5.60 3.47 -0.56
N PHE A 101 -4.51 2.84 -0.14
CA PHE A 101 -4.50 1.44 0.25
C PHE A 101 -4.94 1.34 1.72
N SER A 102 -6.11 0.75 1.95
CA SER A 102 -6.69 0.62 3.27
C SER A 102 -6.37 -0.76 3.87
N ASN A 103 -5.49 -0.78 4.85
CA ASN A 103 -5.14 -2.00 5.59
C ASN A 103 -6.06 -2.30 6.78
N SER A 104 -7.06 -1.47 7.02
CA SER A 104 -8.01 -1.61 8.12
C SER A 104 -9.35 -0.96 7.77
N ASN A 105 -10.37 -1.22 8.59
CA ASN A 105 -11.63 -0.49 8.48
C ASN A 105 -11.41 1.01 8.58
N GLN A 106 -12.17 1.76 7.81
CA GLN A 106 -12.08 3.21 7.71
C GLN A 106 -13.38 3.88 8.26
N PRO A 107 -13.64 3.82 9.58
CA PRO A 107 -14.79 4.49 10.17
C PRO A 107 -14.61 6.01 10.12
N ILE A 108 -15.72 6.75 10.21
CA ILE A 108 -15.72 8.21 10.09
C ILE A 108 -14.85 8.89 11.16
N GLU A 109 -14.83 8.33 12.38
CA GLU A 109 -14.05 8.85 13.51
C GLU A 109 -12.55 8.85 13.20
N LYS A 110 -12.06 7.82 12.47
CA LYS A 110 -10.66 7.74 12.02
C LYS A 110 -10.33 8.86 11.05
N PHE A 111 -11.23 9.16 10.11
CA PHE A 111 -11.05 10.25 9.16
C PHE A 111 -11.03 11.62 9.84
N ILE A 112 -11.93 11.84 10.80
CA ILE A 112 -11.97 13.08 11.58
C ILE A 112 -10.68 13.22 12.39
N ARG A 113 -10.31 12.21 13.17
CA ARG A 113 -9.10 12.22 14.02
C ARG A 113 -7.83 12.49 13.21
N LYS A 114 -7.71 11.86 12.02
CA LYS A 114 -6.56 12.03 11.15
C LYS A 114 -6.69 13.20 10.17
N LYS A 115 -7.74 14.02 10.29
CA LYS A 115 -8.00 15.18 9.41
C LYS A 115 -7.99 14.82 7.92
N GLN A 116 -8.50 13.63 7.56
CA GLN A 116 -8.44 13.11 6.19
C GLN A 116 -9.66 13.47 5.33
N ILE A 117 -10.74 13.98 5.91
CA ILE A 117 -11.98 14.29 5.18
C ILE A 117 -11.68 15.24 4.02
N PHE A 118 -11.04 16.38 4.32
CA PHE A 118 -10.70 17.36 3.29
C PHE A 118 -9.72 16.80 2.22
N PRO A 119 -8.62 16.10 2.56
CA PRO A 119 -7.78 15.41 1.57
C PRO A 119 -8.54 14.46 0.66
N PHE A 120 -9.47 13.68 1.18
CA PHE A 120 -10.29 12.80 0.36
C PHE A 120 -11.13 13.56 -0.66
N PHE A 121 -11.82 14.63 -0.26
CA PHE A 121 -12.56 15.47 -1.19
C PHE A 121 -11.67 16.18 -2.21
N LYS A 122 -10.52 16.68 -1.76
CA LYS A 122 -9.58 17.40 -2.63
C LYS A 122 -8.92 16.49 -3.66
N PHE A 123 -8.43 15.34 -3.24
CA PHE A 123 -7.60 14.46 -4.08
C PHE A 123 -8.39 13.37 -4.77
N LYS A 124 -9.60 13.07 -4.33
CA LYS A 124 -10.52 12.07 -4.89
C LYS A 124 -9.84 10.73 -5.16
N PRO A 125 -9.13 10.13 -4.19
CA PRO A 125 -8.37 8.92 -4.43
C PRO A 125 -9.30 7.72 -4.63
N THR A 126 -8.85 6.76 -5.45
CA THR A 126 -9.46 5.44 -5.48
C THR A 126 -9.18 4.72 -4.16
N LEU A 127 -10.21 4.16 -3.54
CA LEU A 127 -10.06 3.35 -2.34
C LEU A 127 -9.72 1.91 -2.72
N ILE A 128 -8.57 1.42 -2.27
CA ILE A 128 -8.17 0.02 -2.40
C ILE A 128 -8.38 -0.66 -1.04
N THR A 129 -9.19 -1.73 -1.02
CA THR A 129 -9.46 -2.55 0.17
C THR A 129 -8.97 -3.97 -0.06
N LEU A 130 -8.66 -4.69 1.03
CA LEU A 130 -8.15 -6.07 0.97
C LEU A 130 -9.26 -7.11 0.79
N CYS A 131 -10.48 -6.77 1.19
CA CYS A 131 -11.65 -7.65 1.06
C CYS A 131 -12.96 -6.86 1.03
N ASP A 132 -14.02 -7.53 0.61
CA ASP A 132 -15.35 -6.93 0.53
C ASP A 132 -15.93 -6.52 1.88
N TYR A 133 -15.56 -7.20 2.97
CA TYR A 133 -15.96 -6.81 4.32
C TYR A 133 -15.45 -5.42 4.69
N GLN A 134 -14.16 -5.16 4.45
CA GLN A 134 -13.58 -3.83 4.68
C GLN A 134 -14.27 -2.78 3.82
N TYR A 135 -14.56 -3.12 2.57
CA TYR A 135 -15.28 -2.24 1.68
C TYR A 135 -16.69 -1.90 2.20
N LYS A 136 -17.45 -2.86 2.71
CA LYS A 136 -18.78 -2.65 3.29
C LYS A 136 -18.74 -1.80 4.56
N LYS A 137 -17.68 -1.87 5.34
CA LYS A 137 -17.48 -1.12 6.60
C LYS A 137 -16.83 0.25 6.41
N ARG A 138 -16.62 0.72 5.18
CA ARG A 138 -16.05 2.04 4.92
C ARG A 138 -17.00 3.17 5.26
N SER A 139 -16.46 4.37 5.45
CA SER A 139 -17.25 5.58 5.57
C SER A 139 -17.99 5.92 4.27
N PHE A 140 -19.22 6.40 4.37
CA PHE A 140 -20.13 6.63 3.23
C PHE A 140 -19.51 7.59 2.19
N PHE A 141 -18.80 8.65 2.61
CA PHE A 141 -18.23 9.64 1.68
C PHE A 141 -17.11 9.06 0.80
N THR A 142 -16.48 7.95 1.19
CA THR A 142 -15.51 7.26 0.34
C THR A 142 -16.19 6.48 -0.81
N SER A 143 -17.54 6.36 -0.76
CA SER A 143 -18.31 5.71 -1.82
C SER A 143 -18.37 6.52 -3.10
N PHE A 144 -18.17 7.82 -3.02
CA PHE A 144 -18.19 8.72 -4.18
C PHE A 144 -16.97 8.59 -5.09
N TYR A 145 -15.96 7.85 -4.66
CA TYR A 145 -14.70 7.67 -5.41
C TYR A 145 -14.56 6.24 -5.91
N GLY A 146 -13.68 6.05 -6.88
CA GLY A 146 -13.39 4.73 -7.42
C GLY A 146 -13.00 3.74 -6.31
N LYS A 147 -13.39 2.47 -6.49
CA LYS A 147 -13.09 1.38 -5.56
C LYS A 147 -12.38 0.25 -6.28
N LYS A 148 -11.49 -0.43 -5.58
CA LYS A 148 -10.90 -1.70 -6.00
C LYS A 148 -10.69 -2.58 -4.77
N THR A 149 -11.10 -3.83 -4.85
CA THR A 149 -10.73 -4.86 -3.88
C THR A 149 -9.56 -5.63 -4.45
N ILE A 150 -8.44 -5.61 -3.75
CA ILE A 150 -7.23 -6.35 -4.13
C ILE A 150 -6.89 -7.24 -2.93
N PRO A 151 -7.03 -8.57 -3.06
CA PRO A 151 -6.68 -9.48 -1.99
C PRO A 151 -5.22 -9.32 -1.56
N ILE A 152 -4.94 -9.64 -0.30
CA ILE A 152 -3.57 -9.67 0.20
C ILE A 152 -2.77 -10.66 -0.66
N THR A 153 -1.62 -10.21 -1.13
CA THR A 153 -0.67 -11.09 -1.82
C THR A 153 -0.07 -12.04 -0.79
N VAL A 154 -0.25 -13.33 -0.99
CA VAL A 154 0.39 -14.36 -0.19
C VAL A 154 1.71 -14.73 -0.86
N ASP A 155 2.78 -14.83 -0.09
CA ASP A 155 4.07 -15.30 -0.60
C ASP A 155 3.88 -16.74 -1.14
N PRO A 156 4.31 -17.03 -2.39
CA PRO A 156 4.15 -18.35 -2.99
C PRO A 156 4.68 -19.51 -2.15
N LYS A 157 5.68 -19.28 -1.29
CA LYS A 157 6.19 -20.29 -0.37
C LYS A 157 5.12 -20.87 0.56
N PHE A 158 4.09 -20.07 0.92
CA PHE A 158 2.98 -20.53 1.75
C PHE A 158 1.96 -21.39 0.99
N LEU A 159 1.96 -21.35 -0.35
CA LEU A 159 1.08 -22.18 -1.15
C LEU A 159 1.52 -23.64 -1.20
N ASN A 160 2.79 -23.93 -0.89
CA ASN A 160 3.40 -25.26 -0.92
C ASN A 160 3.55 -25.88 0.49
N ILE A 161 2.98 -25.26 1.53
CA ILE A 161 2.99 -25.82 2.88
C ILE A 161 1.92 -26.93 2.93
N GLU A 162 2.35 -28.17 3.12
CA GLU A 162 1.44 -29.25 3.49
C GLU A 162 0.87 -28.96 4.88
N VAL A 163 -0.43 -28.76 4.94
CA VAL A 163 -1.12 -28.55 6.22
C VAL A 163 -1.24 -29.91 6.90
N ASP A 164 -0.54 -30.10 8.03
CA ASP A 164 -0.75 -31.26 8.88
C ASP A 164 -2.19 -31.19 9.43
N GLN A 165 -3.02 -32.12 8.96
CA GLN A 165 -4.44 -32.18 9.33
C GLN A 165 -4.66 -32.39 10.83
N ASN A 166 -3.65 -32.86 11.56
CA ASN A 166 -3.72 -33.01 13.02
C ASN A 166 -3.68 -31.71 13.80
N PHE A 167 -3.31 -30.59 13.13
CA PHE A 167 -3.31 -29.24 13.71
C PHE A 167 -4.59 -28.43 13.45
N LEU A 168 -5.58 -29.02 12.80
CA LEU A 168 -6.87 -28.32 12.64
C LEU A 168 -7.56 -28.29 14.03
N PRO A 169 -7.95 -27.09 14.53
CA PRO A 169 -8.67 -27.02 15.79
C PRO A 169 -9.99 -27.81 15.67
N GLU A 170 -10.26 -28.66 16.65
CA GLU A 170 -11.56 -29.33 16.74
C GLU A 170 -12.66 -28.29 16.62
N LYS A 171 -13.59 -28.49 15.67
CA LYS A 171 -14.77 -27.64 15.60
C LYS A 171 -15.51 -27.77 16.93
N LYS A 172 -15.45 -26.76 17.78
CA LYS A 172 -16.38 -26.64 18.86
C LYS A 172 -17.77 -26.44 18.26
N VAL A 173 -18.58 -27.47 18.35
CA VAL A 173 -20.01 -27.45 18.02
C VAL A 173 -20.75 -26.58 19.04
#